data_aad0f8bf8bd40b3cb1fc8d96b983f7a2
#
_entry.id   aad0f8bf8bd40b3cb1fc8d96b983f7a2
#
_cell.length_a   1.000
_cell.length_b   1.000
_cell.length_c   1.000
_cell.angle_alpha   90.00
_cell.angle_beta   90.00
_cell.angle_gamma   90.00
#
_symmetry.space_group_name_H-M   'P 1'
#
loop_
_entity.id
_entity.type
_entity.pdbx_description
1 polymer ?
#
loop_
_entity_poly.entity_id
_entity_poly.type
_entity_poly.pdbx_seq_one_letter_code
_entity_poly.pdbx_strand_id
1 'polypeptide(L)' 'MKAVIERIGDPSAVLVLPDRDFLRFNLPSFLLPEGCSEGDIITVSLDLDHEATREAHDQAARLIAGLIDP' A
#
# COMPACT_ATOMS: atom_id res chain seq x y z
N MET A 1 -6.19 -9.01 -5.00
CA MET A 1 -5.24 -10.04 -5.44
C MET A 1 -4.74 -10.84 -4.26
N LYS A 2 -4.37 -12.08 -4.51
CA LYS A 2 -3.88 -12.96 -3.44
C LYS A 2 -2.37 -12.93 -3.40
N ALA A 3 -1.82 -12.87 -2.20
CA ALA A 3 -0.38 -12.88 -1.97
C ALA A 3 -0.04 -13.92 -0.91
N VAL A 4 1.08 -14.60 -1.11
CA VAL A 4 1.61 -15.55 -0.13
C VAL A 4 2.66 -14.83 0.70
N ILE A 5 2.56 -14.99 2.02
CA ILE A 5 3.58 -14.45 2.92
C ILE A 5 4.78 -15.39 2.87
N GLU A 6 5.85 -14.98 2.21
CA GLU A 6 7.06 -15.78 2.11
C GLU A 6 7.89 -15.67 3.38
N ARG A 7 7.99 -14.46 3.92
CA ARG A 7 8.85 -14.19 5.05
C ARG A 7 8.31 -13.01 5.84
N ILE A 8 8.32 -13.15 7.16
CA ILE A 8 7.96 -12.07 8.06
C ILE A 8 9.23 -11.57 8.75
N GLY A 9 9.52 -10.30 8.57
CA GLY A 9 10.66 -9.66 9.19
C GLY A 9 10.26 -8.35 9.84
N ASP A 10 11.24 -7.65 10.35
CA ASP A 10 11.07 -6.33 10.92
C ASP A 10 12.18 -5.44 10.33
N PRO A 11 11.83 -4.37 9.64
CA PRO A 11 10.52 -3.72 9.57
C PRO A 11 9.60 -4.21 8.44
N SER A 12 10.04 -5.12 7.59
CA SER A 12 9.23 -5.49 6.42
C SER A 12 9.14 -7.00 6.23
N ALA A 13 8.05 -7.40 5.59
CA ALA A 13 7.78 -8.77 5.18
C ALA A 13 7.96 -8.90 3.67
N VAL A 14 8.20 -10.11 3.19
CA VAL A 14 8.29 -10.43 1.77
C VAL A 14 7.03 -11.17 1.37
N LEU A 15 6.36 -10.63 0.35
CA LEU A 15 5.14 -11.19 -0.20
C LEU A 15 5.37 -11.61 -1.64
N VAL A 16 4.67 -12.67 -2.04
CA VAL A 16 4.77 -13.22 -3.40
C VAL A 16 3.39 -13.24 -4.02
N LEU A 17 3.29 -12.78 -5.25
CA LEU A 17 2.07 -12.82 -6.05
C LEU A 17 2.15 -13.98 -7.05
N PRO A 18 1.56 -15.15 -6.75
CA PRO A 18 1.67 -16.31 -7.65
C PRO A 18 1.06 -16.04 -9.02
N ASP A 19 -0.02 -15.27 -9.07
CA ASP A 19 -0.71 -14.97 -10.34
C ASP A 19 0.03 -13.94 -11.20
N ARG A 20 1.13 -13.40 -10.69
CA ARG A 20 1.95 -12.42 -11.40
C ARG A 20 3.39 -12.90 -11.52
N ASP A 21 3.58 -14.12 -11.99
CA ASP A 21 4.88 -14.75 -12.18
C ASP A 21 5.71 -14.75 -10.90
N PHE A 22 5.04 -15.00 -9.76
CA PHE A 22 5.71 -15.05 -8.46
C PHE A 22 6.48 -13.77 -8.15
N LEU A 23 5.93 -12.64 -8.55
CA LEU A 23 6.51 -11.34 -8.22
C LEU A 23 6.64 -11.20 -6.70
N ARG A 24 7.83 -10.83 -6.25
CA ARG A 24 8.09 -10.56 -4.84
C ARG A 24 8.11 -9.07 -4.59
N PHE A 25 7.54 -8.68 -3.45
CA PHE A 25 7.62 -7.30 -3.02
C PHE A 25 7.67 -7.22 -1.50
N ASN A 26 8.20 -6.11 -1.00
CA ASN A 26 8.30 -5.87 0.42
C ASN A 26 7.10 -5.08 0.91
N LEU A 27 6.55 -5.49 2.04
CA LEU A 27 5.46 -4.79 2.69
C LEU A 27 5.88 -4.50 4.12
N PRO A 28 5.68 -3.26 4.61
CA PRO A 28 5.93 -3.00 6.02
C PRO A 28 5.14 -3.97 6.90
N SER A 29 5.83 -4.57 7.87
CA SER A 29 5.22 -5.65 8.67
C SER A 29 4.01 -5.19 9.46
N PHE A 30 3.92 -3.91 9.82
CA PHE A 30 2.78 -3.39 10.56
C PHE A 30 1.48 -3.42 9.75
N LEU A 31 1.55 -3.57 8.42
CA LEU A 31 0.37 -3.65 7.56
C LEU A 31 -0.20 -5.07 7.48
N LEU A 32 0.52 -6.06 8.00
CA LEU A 32 0.05 -7.43 7.95
C LEU A 32 -1.12 -7.64 8.93
N PRO A 33 -2.08 -8.51 8.57
CA PRO A 33 -3.15 -8.86 9.50
C PRO A 33 -2.59 -9.52 10.75
N GLU A 34 -3.25 -9.32 11.89
CA GLU A 34 -2.86 -10.00 13.12
C GLU A 34 -3.06 -11.50 12.99
N GLY A 35 -2.13 -12.24 13.57
CA GLY A 35 -2.23 -13.70 13.61
C GLY A 35 -1.77 -14.39 12.33
N CYS A 36 -1.26 -13.65 11.35
CA CYS A 36 -0.75 -14.28 10.13
C CYS A 36 0.62 -14.89 10.38
N SER A 37 0.96 -15.88 9.56
CA SER A 37 2.23 -16.61 9.64
C SER A 37 2.82 -16.77 8.25
N GLU A 38 4.10 -17.08 8.19
CA GLU A 38 4.76 -17.40 6.93
C GLU A 38 4.05 -18.57 6.27
N GLY A 39 3.82 -18.44 4.97
CA GLY A 39 3.07 -19.44 4.20
C GLY A 39 1.59 -19.15 4.10
N ASP A 40 1.06 -18.23 4.88
CA ASP A 40 -0.36 -17.86 4.80
C ASP A 40 -0.63 -17.05 3.54
N ILE A 41 -1.86 -17.14 3.06
CA ILE A 41 -2.32 -16.39 1.90
C ILE A 41 -3.19 -15.24 2.41
N ILE A 42 -2.84 -14.02 1.99
CA ILE A 42 -3.61 -12.83 2.31
C ILE A 42 -4.20 -12.23 1.05
N THR A 43 -5.27 -11.47 1.21
CA THR A 43 -5.85 -10.70 0.13
C THR A 43 -5.32 -9.28 0.19
N VAL A 44 -4.75 -8.81 -0.93
CA VAL A 44 -4.28 -7.43 -1.06
C VAL A 44 -5.20 -6.71 -2.01
N SER A 45 -5.76 -5.59 -1.58
CA SER A 45 -6.60 -4.76 -2.45
C SER A 45 -6.16 -3.31 -2.35
N LEU A 46 -6.24 -2.63 -3.50
CA LEU A 46 -5.86 -1.23 -3.60
C LEU A 46 -7.01 -0.51 -4.27
N ASP A 47 -7.53 0.49 -3.58
CA ASP A 47 -8.67 1.25 -4.06
C ASP A 47 -8.31 2.72 -4.13
N LEU A 48 -8.75 3.36 -5.20
CA LEU A 48 -8.56 4.79 -5.36
C LEU A 48 -9.62 5.52 -4.53
N ASP A 49 -9.16 6.37 -3.65
CA ASP A 49 -10.04 7.23 -2.86
C ASP A 49 -10.24 8.53 -3.62
N HIS A 50 -11.34 8.59 -4.38
CA HIS A 50 -11.63 9.75 -5.23
C HIS A 50 -11.86 11.02 -4.44
N GLU A 51 -12.52 10.90 -3.29
CA GLU A 51 -12.81 12.06 -2.46
C GLU A 51 -11.55 12.64 -1.84
N ALA A 52 -10.72 11.79 -1.24
CA ALA A 52 -9.46 12.22 -0.65
C ALA A 52 -8.50 12.76 -1.73
N THR A 53 -8.50 12.16 -2.91
CA THR A 53 -7.68 12.62 -4.02
C THR A 53 -8.09 14.03 -4.45
N ARG A 54 -9.40 14.29 -4.56
CA ARG A 54 -9.90 15.60 -4.91
C ARG A 54 -9.55 16.62 -3.85
N GLU A 55 -9.70 16.28 -2.57
CA GLU A 55 -9.33 17.18 -1.48
C GLU A 55 -7.85 17.53 -1.51
N ALA A 56 -7.00 16.54 -1.76
CA ALA A 56 -5.57 16.76 -1.85
C ALA A 56 -5.21 17.68 -3.01
N HIS A 57 -5.87 17.51 -4.17
CA HIS A 57 -5.67 18.38 -5.32
C HIS A 57 -6.15 19.80 -5.04
N ASP A 58 -7.28 19.95 -4.37
CA ASP A 58 -7.80 21.27 -3.99
C ASP A 58 -6.86 21.98 -3.04
N GLN A 59 -6.33 21.26 -2.04
CA GLN A 59 -5.38 21.83 -1.10
C GLN A 59 -4.09 22.24 -1.80
N ALA A 60 -3.58 21.42 -2.70
CA ALA A 60 -2.40 21.78 -3.48
C ALA A 60 -2.63 23.02 -4.33
N ALA A 61 -3.79 23.11 -4.97
CA ALA A 61 -4.14 24.27 -5.77
C ALA A 61 -4.22 25.54 -4.93
N ARG A 62 -4.79 25.45 -3.73
CA ARG A 62 -4.86 26.59 -2.81
C ARG A 62 -3.48 27.05 -2.35
N LEU A 63 -2.59 26.08 -2.07
CA LEU A 63 -1.22 26.40 -1.67
C LEU A 63 -0.47 27.12 -2.80
N ILE A 64 -0.63 26.64 -4.03
CA ILE A 64 -0.01 27.27 -5.20
C ILE A 64 -0.57 28.67 -5.40
N ALA A 65 -1.88 28.82 -5.29
CA ALA A 65 -2.52 30.13 -5.43
C ALA A 65 -2.03 31.09 -4.33
N GLY A 66 -1.87 30.59 -3.10
CA GLY A 66 -1.38 31.40 -2.00
C GLY A 66 0.07 31.82 -2.16
N LEU A 67 0.87 31.03 -2.88
CA LEU A 67 2.26 31.36 -3.15
C LEU A 67 2.41 32.37 -4.31
N ILE A 68 1.49 32.33 -5.26
CA ILE A 68 1.54 33.19 -6.43
C ILE A 68 0.87 34.53 -6.17
N ASP A 69 -0.13 34.55 -5.33
CA ASP A 69 -0.91 35.71 -5.01
C ASP A 69 -0.21 36.55 -3.92
N PRO A 70 0.35 37.68 -4.22
CA PRO A 70 1.07 38.50 -3.22
C PRO A 70 0.17 39.13 -2.16
#